data_fc1bf55f21a35e18ad12b1a595a632ee
#
_entry.id   fc1bf55f21a35e18ad12b1a595a632ee
#
_cell.length_a   1.000
_cell.length_b   1.000
_cell.length_c   1.000
_cell.angle_alpha   90.00
_cell.angle_beta   90.00
_cell.angle_gamma   90.00
#
_symmetry.space_group_name_H-M   'P 1'
#
loop_
_entity.id
_entity.type
_entity.pdbx_description
1 polymer ?
#
loop_
_entity_poly.entity_id
_entity_poly.type
_entity_poly.pdbx_seq_one_letter_code
_entity_poly.pdbx_strand_id
1 'polypeptide(L)'
;MKTRILAAALAVSALVMAQKVKTKAEGEALQAIQTEQDPAAVMAKVDAFVAKFADTEFKAWVYTRAAEAAERKGDGPKVIIYSELALEADPKAYHPMLMEAAELARSTRENDLDKDEKLAKAEKLARQAIEIAPNAPKPNAQIPDAQWDEVKKEFVGDAHRDLGMIASVKKKYDVAVDEFKQAVEIPHDPDQPTFIRLAAAYTDNKQPDEALAVLAKMAPNPQLAPFVEKEKKRAEAMKAAKK
;
A
#
# COMPACT_ATOMS: atom_id res chain seq x y z
N MET A 1 4.39 -12.70 -2.48
CA MET A 1 3.45 -11.56 -2.62
C MET A 1 2.60 -11.82 -3.85
N LYS A 2 1.33 -12.10 -3.68
CA LYS A 2 0.42 -12.31 -4.80
C LYS A 2 0.03 -10.94 -5.34
N THR A 3 0.36 -10.69 -6.58
CA THR A 3 0.12 -9.57 -7.47
C THR A 3 -1.38 -9.30 -7.69
N ARG A 4 -2.18 -9.06 -6.64
CA ARG A 4 -3.64 -8.89 -6.77
C ARG A 4 -4.05 -7.45 -7.05
N ILE A 5 -3.30 -6.48 -6.56
CA ILE A 5 -3.58 -5.04 -6.75
C ILE A 5 -3.25 -4.59 -8.17
N LEU A 6 -2.30 -5.24 -8.84
CA LEU A 6 -1.83 -4.84 -10.17
C LEU A 6 -2.85 -5.04 -11.31
N ALA A 7 -3.81 -5.94 -11.19
CA ALA A 7 -4.75 -6.19 -12.28
C ALA A 7 -5.83 -5.10 -12.43
N ALA A 8 -6.22 -4.43 -11.33
CA ALA A 8 -7.28 -3.42 -11.36
C ALA A 8 -6.75 -2.01 -11.71
N ALA A 9 -5.54 -1.67 -11.26
CA ALA A 9 -4.91 -0.39 -11.58
C ALA A 9 -4.41 -0.31 -13.04
N LEU A 10 -4.15 -1.46 -13.67
CA LEU A 10 -3.64 -1.55 -15.04
C LEU A 10 -4.66 -1.29 -16.14
N ALA A 11 -5.95 -1.24 -15.82
CA ALA A 11 -6.98 -1.04 -16.83
C ALA A 11 -7.54 0.38 -16.85
N VAL A 12 -6.68 1.39 -16.88
CA VAL A 12 -7.12 2.66 -17.49
C VAL A 12 -7.45 2.31 -18.93
N SER A 13 -8.73 2.28 -19.27
CA SER A 13 -9.16 1.80 -20.58
C SER A 13 -8.45 2.61 -21.66
N ALA A 14 -7.98 1.95 -22.69
CA ALA A 14 -7.44 2.60 -23.89
C ALA A 14 -8.38 3.72 -24.40
N LEU A 15 -9.67 3.63 -24.12
CA LEU A 15 -10.68 4.58 -24.50
C LEU A 15 -10.62 5.89 -23.70
N VAL A 16 -10.38 5.83 -22.36
CA VAL A 16 -10.24 7.04 -21.52
C VAL A 16 -8.92 7.74 -21.80
N MET A 17 -7.85 6.97 -22.04
CA MET A 17 -6.58 7.53 -22.49
C MET A 17 -6.70 8.19 -23.87
N ALA A 18 -7.41 7.58 -24.82
CA ALA A 18 -7.56 8.11 -26.16
C ALA A 18 -8.28 9.47 -26.21
N GLN A 19 -9.18 9.77 -25.24
CA GLN A 19 -9.91 11.03 -25.19
C GLN A 19 -9.10 12.22 -24.65
N LYS A 20 -8.01 11.95 -23.93
CA LYS A 20 -7.16 12.98 -23.28
C LYS A 20 -5.78 13.13 -23.90
N VAL A 21 -5.39 12.22 -24.79
CA VAL A 21 -4.10 12.24 -25.47
C VAL A 21 -4.07 13.38 -26.48
N LYS A 22 -3.10 14.29 -26.32
CA LYS A 22 -2.97 15.49 -27.17
C LYS A 22 -2.33 15.20 -28.53
N THR A 23 -1.46 14.19 -28.57
CA THR A 23 -0.72 13.83 -29.80
C THR A 23 -0.54 12.31 -29.93
N LYS A 24 -0.38 11.84 -31.17
CA LYS A 24 -0.07 10.42 -31.43
C LYS A 24 1.21 9.97 -30.68
N ALA A 25 2.24 10.82 -30.69
CA ALA A 25 3.50 10.52 -29.99
C ALA A 25 3.34 10.40 -28.48
N GLU A 26 2.45 11.19 -27.85
CA GLU A 26 2.10 11.07 -26.44
C GLU A 26 1.40 9.72 -26.16
N GLY A 27 0.45 9.33 -27.00
CA GLY A 27 -0.26 8.05 -26.87
C GLY A 27 0.68 6.83 -27.01
N GLU A 28 1.58 6.84 -27.98
CA GLU A 28 2.58 5.80 -28.16
C GLU A 28 3.51 5.69 -26.94
N ALA A 29 3.93 6.83 -26.38
CA ALA A 29 4.77 6.84 -25.18
C ALA A 29 4.05 6.32 -23.93
N LEU A 30 2.77 6.67 -23.73
CA LEU A 30 1.92 6.14 -22.64
C LEU A 30 1.74 4.61 -22.79
N GLN A 31 1.49 4.14 -23.99
CA GLN A 31 1.39 2.70 -24.26
C GLN A 31 2.71 1.98 -23.96
N ALA A 32 3.84 2.58 -24.32
CA ALA A 32 5.17 2.03 -24.04
C ALA A 32 5.46 1.95 -22.51
N ILE A 33 4.95 2.89 -21.70
CA ILE A 33 5.03 2.82 -20.25
C ILE A 33 4.10 1.74 -19.71
N GLN A 34 2.88 1.66 -20.23
CA GLN A 34 1.86 0.71 -19.76
C GLN A 34 2.28 -0.75 -20.00
N THR A 35 2.91 -1.04 -21.11
CA THR A 35 3.28 -2.41 -21.51
C THR A 35 4.66 -2.85 -20.99
N GLU A 36 5.48 -1.92 -20.47
CA GLU A 36 6.79 -2.23 -19.92
C GLU A 36 6.69 -3.05 -18.63
N GLN A 37 7.49 -4.11 -18.54
CA GLN A 37 7.53 -5.00 -17.38
C GLN A 37 8.79 -4.79 -16.51
N ASP A 38 9.90 -4.37 -17.12
CA ASP A 38 11.11 -4.09 -16.35
C ASP A 38 10.96 -2.81 -15.52
N PRO A 39 11.07 -2.89 -14.18
CA PRO A 39 10.87 -1.72 -13.32
C PRO A 39 11.83 -0.57 -13.60
N ALA A 40 13.09 -0.86 -13.96
CA ALA A 40 14.05 0.19 -14.25
C ALA A 40 13.70 0.91 -15.56
N ALA A 41 13.26 0.15 -16.58
CA ALA A 41 12.79 0.71 -17.84
C ALA A 41 11.50 1.51 -17.69
N VAL A 42 10.56 1.09 -16.82
CA VAL A 42 9.35 1.88 -16.50
C VAL A 42 9.74 3.26 -15.98
N MET A 43 10.58 3.32 -14.94
CA MET A 43 11.01 4.61 -14.36
C MET A 43 11.70 5.51 -15.40
N ALA A 44 12.63 4.94 -16.17
CA ALA A 44 13.33 5.71 -17.22
C ALA A 44 12.38 6.25 -18.31
N LYS A 45 11.38 5.44 -18.72
CA LYS A 45 10.35 5.87 -19.69
C LYS A 45 9.46 6.95 -19.11
N VAL A 46 9.11 6.89 -17.82
CA VAL A 46 8.32 7.92 -17.13
C VAL A 46 9.10 9.23 -17.09
N ASP A 47 10.36 9.21 -16.68
CA ASP A 47 11.19 10.41 -16.62
C ASP A 47 11.34 11.08 -18.01
N ALA A 48 11.58 10.28 -19.07
CA ALA A 48 11.63 10.75 -20.44
C ALA A 48 10.28 11.28 -20.94
N PHE A 49 9.17 10.64 -20.53
CA PHE A 49 7.83 11.05 -20.90
C PHE A 49 7.48 12.43 -20.33
N VAL A 50 7.66 12.65 -19.03
CA VAL A 50 7.33 13.94 -18.40
C VAL A 50 8.25 15.06 -18.87
N ALA A 51 9.51 14.78 -19.17
CA ALA A 51 10.43 15.74 -19.78
C ALA A 51 9.96 16.19 -21.18
N LYS A 52 9.39 15.27 -21.97
CA LYS A 52 8.92 15.53 -23.33
C LYS A 52 7.51 16.13 -23.38
N PHE A 53 6.63 15.71 -22.49
CA PHE A 53 5.20 16.08 -22.46
C PHE A 53 4.86 16.81 -21.15
N ALA A 54 5.50 17.96 -20.92
CA ALA A 54 5.38 18.72 -19.67
C ALA A 54 3.95 19.13 -19.31
N ASP A 55 3.07 19.34 -20.31
CA ASP A 55 1.67 19.76 -20.13
C ASP A 55 0.67 18.59 -20.19
N THR A 56 1.14 17.34 -20.02
CA THR A 56 0.27 16.16 -20.05
C THR A 56 -0.70 16.12 -18.87
N GLU A 57 -1.92 15.64 -19.10
CA GLU A 57 -2.89 15.33 -18.04
C GLU A 57 -2.61 14.00 -17.34
N PHE A 58 -1.63 13.21 -17.84
CA PHE A 58 -1.32 11.90 -17.32
C PHE A 58 -0.21 11.89 -16.27
N LYS A 59 0.25 13.04 -15.76
CA LYS A 59 1.35 13.12 -14.79
C LYS A 59 1.12 12.23 -13.58
N ALA A 60 -0.04 12.34 -12.93
CA ALA A 60 -0.35 11.53 -11.75
C ALA A 60 -0.27 10.04 -12.06
N TRP A 61 -0.82 9.61 -13.21
CA TRP A 61 -0.81 8.21 -13.61
C TRP A 61 0.60 7.69 -13.90
N VAL A 62 1.41 8.42 -14.69
CA VAL A 62 2.76 7.96 -15.03
C VAL A 62 3.67 7.92 -13.80
N TYR A 63 3.57 8.89 -12.89
CA TYR A 63 4.33 8.88 -11.64
C TYR A 63 3.88 7.75 -10.70
N THR A 64 2.58 7.47 -10.62
CA THR A 64 2.09 6.28 -9.89
C THR A 64 2.70 5.00 -10.47
N ARG A 65 2.77 4.86 -11.79
CA ARG A 65 3.44 3.71 -12.45
C ARG A 65 4.93 3.62 -12.12
N ALA A 66 5.62 4.76 -12.00
CA ALA A 66 7.02 4.79 -11.57
C ALA A 66 7.19 4.41 -10.10
N ALA A 67 6.28 4.86 -9.21
CA ALA A 67 6.26 4.46 -7.81
C ALA A 67 6.05 2.94 -7.64
N GLU A 68 5.09 2.36 -8.37
CA GLU A 68 4.87 0.90 -8.41
C GLU A 68 6.12 0.14 -8.90
N ALA A 69 6.81 0.68 -9.89
CA ALA A 69 8.05 0.10 -10.40
C ALA A 69 9.19 0.17 -9.37
N ALA A 70 9.30 1.30 -8.67
CA ALA A 70 10.25 1.48 -7.57
C ALA A 70 9.97 0.50 -6.42
N GLU A 71 8.70 0.31 -6.05
CA GLU A 71 8.29 -0.66 -5.03
C GLU A 71 8.69 -2.10 -5.41
N ARG A 72 8.45 -2.51 -6.67
CA ARG A 72 8.88 -3.84 -7.16
C ARG A 72 10.40 -4.03 -7.11
N LYS A 73 11.18 -2.95 -7.21
CA LYS A 73 12.64 -2.97 -7.03
C LYS A 73 13.09 -2.94 -5.57
N GLY A 74 12.20 -2.61 -4.64
CA GLY A 74 12.54 -2.32 -3.26
C GLY A 74 13.30 -0.99 -3.10
N ASP A 75 13.13 -0.06 -4.03
CA ASP A 75 13.74 1.28 -4.00
C ASP A 75 12.80 2.26 -3.26
N GLY A 76 12.79 2.13 -1.92
CA GLY A 76 11.91 2.92 -1.06
C GLY A 76 12.02 4.44 -1.26
N PRO A 77 13.23 5.02 -1.35
CA PRO A 77 13.37 6.45 -1.65
C PRO A 77 12.66 6.88 -2.93
N LYS A 78 12.70 6.06 -3.99
CA LYS A 78 12.01 6.37 -5.24
C LYS A 78 10.50 6.15 -5.14
N VAL A 79 10.03 5.22 -4.31
CA VAL A 79 8.58 5.10 -4.01
C VAL A 79 8.08 6.44 -3.47
N ILE A 80 8.76 7.01 -2.48
CA ILE A 80 8.38 8.30 -1.89
C ILE A 80 8.40 9.41 -2.94
N ILE A 81 9.51 9.58 -3.67
CA ILE A 81 9.68 10.64 -4.67
C ILE A 81 8.58 10.60 -5.73
N TYR A 82 8.35 9.43 -6.35
CA TYR A 82 7.35 9.33 -7.40
C TYR A 82 5.92 9.42 -6.88
N SER A 83 5.65 8.99 -5.63
CA SER A 83 4.34 9.19 -5.00
C SER A 83 4.08 10.66 -4.72
N GLU A 84 5.05 11.42 -4.21
CA GLU A 84 4.95 12.87 -4.04
C GLU A 84 4.65 13.58 -5.35
N LEU A 85 5.40 13.28 -6.43
CA LEU A 85 5.17 13.85 -7.77
C LEU A 85 3.78 13.49 -8.32
N ALA A 86 3.28 12.28 -8.03
CA ALA A 86 1.93 11.90 -8.40
C ALA A 86 0.88 12.71 -7.62
N LEU A 87 1.10 12.95 -6.33
CA LEU A 87 0.20 13.74 -5.47
C LEU A 87 0.26 15.24 -5.75
N GLU A 88 1.40 15.76 -6.19
CA GLU A 88 1.49 17.13 -6.73
C GLU A 88 0.62 17.31 -7.98
N ALA A 89 0.56 16.29 -8.85
CA ALA A 89 -0.26 16.31 -10.05
C ALA A 89 -1.75 16.03 -9.79
N ASP A 90 -2.07 15.16 -8.86
CA ASP A 90 -3.44 14.89 -8.38
C ASP A 90 -3.46 14.63 -6.86
N PRO A 91 -3.80 15.66 -6.06
CA PRO A 91 -3.88 15.52 -4.60
C PRO A 91 -4.96 14.56 -4.08
N LYS A 92 -5.79 13.98 -4.95
CA LYS A 92 -6.82 12.99 -4.61
C LYS A 92 -6.48 11.58 -5.08
N ALA A 93 -5.30 11.37 -5.62
CA ALA A 93 -4.84 10.05 -6.05
C ALA A 93 -4.55 9.17 -4.83
N TYR A 94 -5.52 8.36 -4.39
CA TYR A 94 -5.42 7.53 -3.18
C TYR A 94 -4.31 6.47 -3.26
N HIS A 95 -4.01 5.94 -4.46
CA HIS A 95 -3.00 4.89 -4.61
C HIS A 95 -1.57 5.35 -4.24
N PRO A 96 -1.05 6.47 -4.79
CA PRO A 96 0.24 7.00 -4.32
C PRO A 96 0.21 7.45 -2.85
N MET A 97 -0.95 7.88 -2.29
CA MET A 97 -1.06 8.12 -0.84
C MET A 97 -0.74 6.86 -0.04
N LEU A 98 -1.31 5.71 -0.42
CA LEU A 98 -1.07 4.42 0.23
C LEU A 98 0.40 3.99 0.07
N MET A 99 0.95 4.11 -1.14
CA MET A 99 2.34 3.72 -1.39
C MET A 99 3.33 4.53 -0.55
N GLU A 100 3.13 5.84 -0.47
CA GLU A 100 3.98 6.72 0.33
C GLU A 100 3.80 6.46 1.83
N ALA A 101 2.56 6.32 2.31
CA ALA A 101 2.27 6.01 3.71
C ALA A 101 2.91 4.68 4.14
N ALA A 102 2.76 3.63 3.32
CA ALA A 102 3.35 2.32 3.57
C ALA A 102 4.88 2.38 3.63
N GLU A 103 5.51 3.09 2.69
CA GLU A 103 6.96 3.20 2.66
C GLU A 103 7.51 4.02 3.83
N LEU A 104 6.89 5.14 4.17
CA LEU A 104 7.25 5.94 5.33
C LEU A 104 7.08 5.13 6.64
N ALA A 105 5.97 4.41 6.80
CA ALA A 105 5.73 3.57 7.97
C ALA A 105 6.75 2.42 8.07
N ARG A 106 7.12 1.81 6.94
CA ARG A 106 8.04 0.67 6.85
C ARG A 106 9.49 1.07 7.08
N SER A 107 9.90 2.22 6.54
CA SER A 107 11.30 2.67 6.58
C SER A 107 11.65 3.42 7.87
N THR A 108 10.68 4.01 8.57
CA THR A 108 10.93 4.79 9.79
C THR A 108 11.29 3.89 10.97
N ARG A 109 12.35 4.24 11.68
CA ARG A 109 12.84 3.54 12.87
C ARG A 109 12.63 4.37 14.12
N GLU A 110 12.63 3.71 15.28
CA GLU A 110 12.41 4.35 16.59
C GLU A 110 13.38 5.53 16.87
N ASN A 111 14.61 5.42 16.40
CA ASN A 111 15.66 6.39 16.68
C ASN A 111 15.94 7.38 15.53
N ASP A 112 15.10 7.40 14.48
CA ASP A 112 15.24 8.37 13.39
C ASP A 112 14.92 9.78 13.90
N LEU A 113 15.76 10.75 13.55
CA LEU A 113 15.59 12.15 13.99
C LEU A 113 14.31 12.80 13.46
N ASP A 114 13.89 12.40 12.26
CA ASP A 114 12.70 12.88 11.54
C ASP A 114 11.49 11.93 11.69
N LYS A 115 11.56 10.99 12.67
CA LYS A 115 10.52 9.97 12.89
C LYS A 115 9.13 10.57 12.99
N ASP A 116 8.97 11.57 13.85
CA ASP A 116 7.65 12.11 14.14
C ASP A 116 7.03 12.82 12.93
N GLU A 117 7.85 13.51 12.14
CA GLU A 117 7.42 14.15 10.90
C GLU A 117 7.01 13.11 9.85
N LYS A 118 7.85 12.11 9.60
CA LYS A 118 7.57 11.01 8.66
C LYS A 118 6.30 10.25 9.05
N LEU A 119 6.16 9.89 10.33
CA LEU A 119 4.99 9.16 10.79
C LEU A 119 3.72 10.03 10.80
N ALA A 120 3.81 11.33 11.02
CA ALA A 120 2.66 12.23 10.90
C ALA A 120 2.21 12.37 9.44
N LYS A 121 3.17 12.49 8.50
CA LYS A 121 2.88 12.51 7.07
C LYS A 121 2.21 11.21 6.62
N ALA A 122 2.77 10.07 6.98
CA ALA A 122 2.22 8.74 6.66
C ALA A 122 0.79 8.57 7.22
N GLU A 123 0.56 8.96 8.48
CA GLU A 123 -0.76 8.89 9.11
C GLU A 123 -1.78 9.75 8.38
N LYS A 124 -1.41 10.99 8.00
CA LYS A 124 -2.27 11.87 7.22
C LYS A 124 -2.66 11.26 5.88
N LEU A 125 -1.68 10.71 5.14
CA LEU A 125 -1.91 10.11 3.82
C LEU A 125 -2.82 8.87 3.92
N ALA A 126 -2.56 7.97 4.88
CA ALA A 126 -3.39 6.78 5.09
C ALA A 126 -4.84 7.15 5.44
N ARG A 127 -5.06 8.14 6.34
CA ARG A 127 -6.41 8.61 6.67
C ARG A 127 -7.12 9.24 5.48
N GLN A 128 -6.43 10.04 4.67
CA GLN A 128 -7.00 10.60 3.43
C GLN A 128 -7.37 9.50 2.44
N ALA A 129 -6.56 8.45 2.30
CA ALA A 129 -6.88 7.32 1.44
C ALA A 129 -8.14 6.57 1.89
N ILE A 130 -8.36 6.39 3.20
CA ILE A 130 -9.59 5.80 3.76
C ILE A 130 -10.83 6.61 3.37
N GLU A 131 -10.74 7.93 3.35
CA GLU A 131 -11.87 8.81 2.98
C GLU A 131 -12.15 8.80 1.47
N ILE A 132 -11.12 8.71 0.65
CA ILE A 132 -11.22 8.85 -0.82
C ILE A 132 -11.50 7.51 -1.50
N ALA A 133 -10.81 6.44 -1.11
CA ALA A 133 -10.85 5.16 -1.81
C ALA A 133 -12.26 4.55 -1.95
N PRO A 134 -13.17 4.62 -0.95
CA PRO A 134 -14.53 4.10 -1.11
C PRO A 134 -15.33 4.73 -2.24
N ASN A 135 -15.02 5.99 -2.60
CA ASN A 135 -15.70 6.74 -3.64
C ASN A 135 -14.90 6.81 -4.95
N ALA A 136 -13.79 6.07 -5.04
CA ALA A 136 -12.94 6.08 -6.22
C ALA A 136 -13.69 5.56 -7.46
N PRO A 137 -13.62 6.26 -8.60
CA PRO A 137 -14.22 5.80 -9.84
C PRO A 137 -13.51 4.57 -10.37
N LYS A 138 -14.24 3.71 -11.08
CA LYS A 138 -13.63 2.56 -11.77
C LYS A 138 -12.59 3.03 -12.78
N PRO A 139 -11.39 2.47 -12.79
CA PRO A 139 -10.37 2.82 -13.78
C PRO A 139 -10.74 2.32 -15.18
N ASN A 140 -11.62 1.33 -15.26
CA ASN A 140 -12.15 0.78 -16.51
C ASN A 140 -13.63 0.40 -16.35
N ALA A 141 -14.48 0.87 -17.26
CA ALA A 141 -15.91 0.57 -17.26
C ALA A 141 -16.23 -0.94 -17.41
N GLN A 142 -15.31 -1.73 -17.94
CA GLN A 142 -15.47 -3.19 -18.08
C GLN A 142 -15.31 -3.96 -16.76
N ILE A 143 -14.76 -3.33 -15.71
CA ILE A 143 -14.66 -3.96 -14.39
C ILE A 143 -16.07 -4.03 -13.79
N PRO A 144 -16.57 -5.23 -13.38
CA PRO A 144 -17.84 -5.34 -12.69
C PRO A 144 -17.85 -4.52 -11.39
N ASP A 145 -18.99 -3.89 -11.05
CA ASP A 145 -19.10 -3.05 -9.85
C ASP A 145 -18.73 -3.81 -8.58
N ALA A 146 -19.23 -5.03 -8.42
CA ALA A 146 -18.92 -5.86 -7.26
C ALA A 146 -17.41 -6.16 -7.12
N GLN A 147 -16.71 -6.37 -8.24
CA GLN A 147 -15.25 -6.57 -8.21
C GLN A 147 -14.53 -5.28 -7.82
N TRP A 148 -14.99 -4.13 -8.33
CA TRP A 148 -14.39 -2.84 -7.97
C TRP A 148 -14.65 -2.48 -6.51
N ASP A 149 -15.82 -2.82 -5.97
CA ASP A 149 -16.13 -2.63 -4.55
C ASP A 149 -15.20 -3.46 -3.64
N GLU A 150 -14.86 -4.69 -4.02
CA GLU A 150 -13.87 -5.48 -3.27
C GLU A 150 -12.46 -4.86 -3.34
N VAL A 151 -12.04 -4.38 -4.52
CA VAL A 151 -10.75 -3.69 -4.66
C VAL A 151 -10.68 -2.43 -3.78
N LYS A 152 -11.77 -1.65 -3.70
CA LYS A 152 -11.83 -0.48 -2.81
C LYS A 152 -11.70 -0.87 -1.33
N LYS A 153 -12.28 -2.00 -0.92
CA LYS A 153 -12.09 -2.53 0.44
C LYS A 153 -10.64 -2.96 0.70
N GLU A 154 -9.95 -3.53 -0.29
CA GLU A 154 -8.52 -3.85 -0.18
C GLU A 154 -7.69 -2.57 0.07
N PHE A 155 -7.96 -1.47 -0.66
CA PHE A 155 -7.28 -0.19 -0.41
C PHE A 155 -7.53 0.36 1.00
N VAL A 156 -8.78 0.27 1.48
CA VAL A 156 -9.11 0.68 2.86
C VAL A 156 -8.39 -0.21 3.88
N GLY A 157 -8.34 -1.52 3.64
CA GLY A 157 -7.59 -2.47 4.47
C GLY A 157 -6.08 -2.17 4.50
N ASP A 158 -5.49 -1.83 3.35
CA ASP A 158 -4.10 -1.43 3.25
C ASP A 158 -3.82 -0.16 4.06
N ALA A 159 -4.69 0.85 3.97
CA ALA A 159 -4.56 2.07 4.77
C ALA A 159 -4.61 1.79 6.29
N HIS A 160 -5.51 0.93 6.74
CA HIS A 160 -5.57 0.49 8.14
C HIS A 160 -4.32 -0.29 8.56
N ARG A 161 -3.77 -1.16 7.69
CA ARG A 161 -2.50 -1.82 7.94
C ARG A 161 -1.37 -0.80 8.17
N ASP A 162 -1.29 0.23 7.35
CA ASP A 162 -0.26 1.25 7.44
C ASP A 162 -0.42 2.07 8.74
N LEU A 163 -1.66 2.43 9.13
CA LEU A 163 -1.96 3.05 10.42
C LEU A 163 -1.55 2.16 11.60
N GLY A 164 -1.79 0.85 11.51
CA GLY A 164 -1.35 -0.12 12.52
C GLY A 164 0.17 -0.17 12.64
N MET A 165 0.91 -0.12 11.52
CA MET A 165 2.38 -0.05 11.54
C MET A 165 2.88 1.25 12.18
N ILE A 166 2.30 2.40 11.83
CA ILE A 166 2.59 3.71 12.42
C ILE A 166 2.35 3.69 13.93
N ALA A 167 1.21 3.18 14.36
CA ALA A 167 0.86 3.07 15.79
C ALA A 167 1.85 2.16 16.54
N SER A 168 2.30 1.07 15.92
CA SER A 168 3.30 0.16 16.48
C SER A 168 4.66 0.86 16.69
N VAL A 169 5.14 1.64 15.72
CA VAL A 169 6.39 2.43 15.86
C VAL A 169 6.25 3.51 16.94
N LYS A 170 5.05 4.11 17.06
CA LYS A 170 4.71 5.06 18.14
C LYS A 170 4.45 4.39 19.49
N LYS A 171 4.52 3.07 19.60
CA LYS A 171 4.21 2.25 20.80
C LYS A 171 2.78 2.45 21.35
N LYS A 172 1.86 2.85 20.48
CA LYS A 172 0.42 2.94 20.77
C LYS A 172 -0.24 1.60 20.42
N TYR A 173 0.03 0.57 21.24
CA TYR A 173 -0.29 -0.81 20.90
C TYR A 173 -1.79 -1.11 20.88
N ASP A 174 -2.59 -0.42 21.69
CA ASP A 174 -4.04 -0.46 21.64
C ASP A 174 -4.57 0.01 20.28
N VAL A 175 -4.10 1.17 19.81
CA VAL A 175 -4.43 1.70 18.48
C VAL A 175 -3.95 0.76 17.38
N ALA A 176 -2.73 0.20 17.51
CA ALA A 176 -2.19 -0.75 16.54
C ALA A 176 -3.07 -1.99 16.40
N VAL A 177 -3.57 -2.52 17.51
CA VAL A 177 -4.51 -3.65 17.50
C VAL A 177 -5.78 -3.30 16.74
N ASP A 178 -6.40 -2.14 17.05
CA ASP A 178 -7.66 -1.74 16.41
C ASP A 178 -7.49 -1.52 14.90
N GLU A 179 -6.40 -0.87 14.49
CA GLU A 179 -6.11 -0.62 13.08
C GLU A 179 -5.81 -1.94 12.33
N PHE A 180 -4.98 -2.84 12.88
CA PHE A 180 -4.73 -4.13 12.25
C PHE A 180 -5.96 -5.04 12.21
N LYS A 181 -6.88 -4.94 13.16
CA LYS A 181 -8.19 -5.63 13.08
C LYS A 181 -8.97 -5.17 11.86
N GLN A 182 -9.10 -3.86 11.66
CA GLN A 182 -9.75 -3.31 10.46
C GLN A 182 -9.06 -3.82 9.18
N ALA A 183 -7.73 -3.86 9.17
CA ALA A 183 -6.95 -4.32 8.03
C ALA A 183 -7.19 -5.79 7.65
N VAL A 184 -7.61 -6.64 8.59
CA VAL A 184 -7.92 -8.06 8.31
C VAL A 184 -9.42 -8.35 8.19
N GLU A 185 -10.29 -7.45 8.64
CA GLU A 185 -11.74 -7.65 8.64
C GLU A 185 -12.44 -7.01 7.42
N ILE A 186 -11.93 -5.87 6.93
CA ILE A 186 -12.53 -5.13 5.81
C ILE A 186 -12.32 -5.83 4.47
N PRO A 187 -11.11 -6.26 4.07
CA PRO A 187 -10.86 -6.96 2.82
C PRO A 187 -11.47 -8.36 2.82
N HIS A 188 -11.97 -8.80 1.67
CA HIS A 188 -12.43 -10.19 1.51
C HIS A 188 -11.28 -11.22 1.63
N ASP A 189 -10.10 -10.89 1.15
CA ASP A 189 -8.91 -11.76 1.18
C ASP A 189 -7.71 -10.98 1.75
N PRO A 190 -7.68 -10.77 3.08
CA PRO A 190 -6.66 -9.97 3.72
C PRO A 190 -5.26 -10.58 3.57
N ASP A 191 -4.26 -9.70 3.55
CA ASP A 191 -2.86 -10.07 3.43
C ASP A 191 -2.39 -10.88 4.66
N GLN A 192 -1.88 -12.10 4.43
CA GLN A 192 -1.46 -12.98 5.53
C GLN A 192 -0.39 -12.36 6.47
N PRO A 193 0.64 -11.64 6.00
CA PRO A 193 1.55 -10.91 6.87
C PRO A 193 0.87 -9.97 7.86
N THR A 194 -0.29 -9.41 7.52
CA THR A 194 -1.04 -8.52 8.41
C THR A 194 -1.56 -9.24 9.65
N PHE A 195 -1.92 -10.52 9.56
CA PHE A 195 -2.29 -11.32 10.74
C PHE A 195 -1.11 -11.48 11.71
N ILE A 196 0.12 -11.64 11.22
CA ILE A 196 1.32 -11.71 12.07
C ILE A 196 1.55 -10.36 12.76
N ARG A 197 1.33 -9.23 12.07
CA ARG A 197 1.41 -7.90 12.66
C ARG A 197 0.35 -7.68 13.73
N LEU A 198 -0.89 -8.13 13.48
CA LEU A 198 -1.97 -8.09 14.47
C LEU A 198 -1.62 -8.92 15.70
N ALA A 199 -1.08 -10.13 15.52
CA ALA A 199 -0.65 -10.96 16.64
C ALA A 199 0.49 -10.29 17.43
N ALA A 200 1.46 -9.68 16.74
CA ALA A 200 2.52 -8.92 17.37
C ALA A 200 1.98 -7.72 18.17
N ALA A 201 1.02 -6.97 17.60
CA ALA A 201 0.37 -5.86 18.30
C ALA A 201 -0.38 -6.34 19.55
N TYR A 202 -1.10 -7.46 19.49
CA TYR A 202 -1.73 -8.07 20.66
C TYR A 202 -0.70 -8.46 21.72
N THR A 203 0.41 -9.09 21.32
CA THR A 203 1.49 -9.44 22.26
C THR A 203 2.06 -8.18 22.93
N ASP A 204 2.37 -7.13 22.14
CA ASP A 204 2.87 -5.87 22.66
C ASP A 204 1.85 -5.16 23.58
N ASN A 205 0.56 -5.32 23.29
CA ASN A 205 -0.55 -4.84 24.13
C ASN A 205 -0.87 -5.76 25.31
N LYS A 206 0.01 -6.73 25.63
CA LYS A 206 -0.14 -7.67 26.75
C LYS A 206 -1.39 -8.57 26.66
N GLN A 207 -1.81 -8.93 25.47
CA GLN A 207 -2.95 -9.79 25.12
C GLN A 207 -2.48 -11.07 24.40
N PRO A 208 -1.70 -11.97 25.07
CA PRO A 208 -1.09 -13.12 24.42
C PRO A 208 -2.10 -14.18 23.94
N ASP A 209 -3.25 -14.30 24.58
CA ASP A 209 -4.27 -15.29 24.19
C ASP A 209 -4.91 -14.89 22.85
N GLU A 210 -5.18 -13.61 22.64
CA GLU A 210 -5.68 -13.05 21.39
C GLU A 210 -4.64 -13.18 20.27
N ALA A 211 -3.36 -12.94 20.57
CA ALA A 211 -2.27 -13.16 19.62
C ALA A 211 -2.22 -14.60 19.11
N LEU A 212 -2.27 -15.57 20.02
CA LEU A 212 -2.29 -17.00 19.67
C LEU A 212 -3.54 -17.38 18.87
N ALA A 213 -4.71 -16.82 19.22
CA ALA A 213 -5.96 -17.08 18.51
C ALA A 213 -5.92 -16.55 17.07
N VAL A 214 -5.29 -15.41 16.82
CA VAL A 214 -5.10 -14.85 15.46
C VAL A 214 -4.18 -15.75 14.64
N LEU A 215 -3.04 -16.15 15.19
CA LEU A 215 -2.08 -17.01 14.49
C LEU A 215 -2.67 -18.39 14.15
N ALA A 216 -3.55 -18.91 15.01
CA ALA A 216 -4.22 -20.20 14.78
C ALA A 216 -5.21 -20.17 13.59
N LYS A 217 -5.70 -18.98 13.19
CA LYS A 217 -6.62 -18.82 12.04
C LYS A 217 -5.90 -18.72 10.71
N MET A 218 -4.57 -18.55 10.72
CA MET A 218 -3.81 -18.39 9.48
C MET A 218 -3.75 -19.69 8.69
N ALA A 219 -3.96 -19.59 7.37
CA ALA A 219 -3.70 -20.70 6.47
C ALA A 219 -2.20 -21.05 6.45
N PRO A 220 -1.85 -22.34 6.34
CA PRO A 220 -0.45 -22.76 6.25
C PRO A 220 0.28 -22.08 5.08
N ASN A 221 1.40 -21.42 5.38
CA ASN A 221 2.25 -20.79 4.38
C ASN A 221 3.73 -21.00 4.74
N PRO A 222 4.47 -21.84 4.00
CA PRO A 222 5.86 -22.16 4.30
C PRO A 222 6.79 -20.94 4.38
N GLN A 223 6.50 -19.88 3.59
CA GLN A 223 7.30 -18.65 3.58
C GLN A 223 7.09 -17.82 4.84
N LEU A 224 5.90 -17.92 5.46
CA LEU A 224 5.55 -17.18 6.68
C LEU A 224 5.76 -18.00 7.95
N ALA A 225 5.92 -19.32 7.84
CA ALA A 225 6.06 -20.22 8.99
C ALA A 225 7.12 -19.77 10.03
N PRO A 226 8.33 -19.30 9.64
CA PRO A 226 9.32 -18.84 10.61
C PRO A 226 8.84 -17.63 11.41
N PHE A 227 8.10 -16.71 10.78
CA PHE A 227 7.58 -15.50 11.43
C PHE A 227 6.41 -15.83 12.36
N VAL A 228 5.51 -16.72 11.93
CA VAL A 228 4.40 -17.24 12.75
C VAL A 228 4.94 -17.93 14.00
N GLU A 229 5.92 -18.82 13.86
CA GLU A 229 6.50 -19.56 14.98
C GLU A 229 7.25 -18.62 15.95
N LYS A 230 7.96 -17.64 15.44
CA LYS A 230 8.62 -16.60 16.26
C LYS A 230 7.61 -15.86 17.12
N GLU A 231 6.50 -15.38 16.50
CA GLU A 231 5.49 -14.61 17.25
C GLU A 231 4.71 -15.49 18.22
N LYS A 232 4.42 -16.74 17.84
CA LYS A 232 3.81 -17.72 18.74
C LYS A 232 4.63 -17.92 20.01
N LYS A 233 5.94 -18.18 19.89
CA LYS A 233 6.84 -18.33 21.02
C LYS A 233 6.88 -17.09 21.91
N ARG A 234 6.82 -15.89 21.30
CA ARG A 234 6.81 -14.63 22.02
C ARG A 234 5.52 -14.47 22.85
N ALA A 235 4.36 -14.80 22.28
CA ALA A 235 3.09 -14.76 22.97
C ALA A 235 3.00 -15.82 24.10
N GLU A 236 3.48 -17.05 23.84
CA GLU A 236 3.53 -18.14 24.84
C GLU A 236 4.43 -17.76 26.03
N ALA A 237 5.61 -17.17 25.78
CA ALA A 237 6.50 -16.70 26.84
C ALA A 237 5.84 -15.62 27.70
N MET A 238 5.14 -14.66 27.07
CA MET A 238 4.40 -13.63 27.81
C MET A 238 3.28 -14.21 28.65
N LYS A 239 2.55 -15.19 28.13
CA LYS A 239 1.48 -15.90 28.88
C LYS A 239 2.04 -16.65 30.07
N ALA A 240 3.20 -17.27 29.93
CA ALA A 240 3.86 -17.99 31.03
C ALA A 240 4.35 -17.02 32.15
N ALA A 241 4.81 -15.83 31.79
CA ALA A 241 5.28 -14.81 32.72
C ALA A 241 4.14 -14.13 33.53
N LYS A 242 2.89 -14.27 33.10
CA LYS A 242 1.70 -13.77 33.83
C LYS A 242 1.14 -14.74 34.89
N LYS A 243 1.65 -15.97 34.93
CA LYS A 243 1.30 -16.99 35.95
C LYS A 243 2.25 -16.93 37.12
#